data_3e67177d5a7c45d54b459f11b267625e
#
_entry.id   3e67177d5a7c45d54b459f11b267625e
#
_cell.length_a   1.000
_cell.length_b   1.000
_cell.length_c   1.000
_cell.angle_alpha   90.00
_cell.angle_beta   90.00
_cell.angle_gamma   90.00
#
_symmetry.space_group_name_H-M   'P 1'
#
loop_
_entity.id
_entity.type
_entity.pdbx_description
1 polymer ?
#
loop_
_entity_poly.entity_id
_entity_poly.type
_entity_poly.pdbx_seq_one_letter_code
_entity_poly.pdbx_strand_id
1 'polypeptide(L)'
;ILQREKNDDRADKAAEALVSMGGEVPAKALELYDGASDDAQETLLDVLCNFPGNGKTYELVMERFQREKEHIAFFASLLGKLGDERAIPALTRAMQENGINYLDYIELRNAIEALGGDAPAERDFSGDPYYESLSRMQ
;
A
#
# COMPACT_ATOMS: atom_id res chain seq x y z
N ILE A 1 -3.75 -6.54 -24.64
CA ILE A 1 -2.44 -6.05 -24.17
C ILE A 1 -2.27 -4.58 -24.47
N LEU A 2 -2.46 -4.17 -25.72
CA LEU A 2 -2.42 -2.76 -26.10
C LEU A 2 -3.48 -1.94 -25.38
N GLN A 3 -4.65 -2.53 -25.17
CA GLN A 3 -5.72 -1.88 -24.42
C GLN A 3 -5.37 -1.72 -22.96
N ARG A 4 -4.65 -2.67 -22.38
CA ARG A 4 -4.21 -2.60 -21.00
C ARG A 4 -3.20 -1.45 -20.80
N GLU A 5 -2.22 -1.34 -21.70
CA GLU A 5 -1.26 -0.25 -21.66
C GLU A 5 -1.94 1.11 -21.82
N LYS A 6 -2.91 1.21 -22.73
CA LYS A 6 -3.69 2.42 -22.92
C LYS A 6 -4.54 2.75 -21.70
N ASN A 7 -5.09 1.73 -21.04
CA ASN A 7 -5.88 1.93 -19.83
C ASN A 7 -5.01 2.42 -18.68
N ASP A 8 -3.80 1.89 -18.55
CA ASP A 8 -2.86 2.32 -17.52
C ASP A 8 -2.40 3.76 -17.76
N ASP A 9 -2.10 4.13 -19.01
CA ASP A 9 -1.80 5.51 -19.38
C ASP A 9 -2.96 6.46 -19.07
N ARG A 10 -4.18 6.03 -19.39
CA ARG A 10 -5.37 6.83 -19.08
C ARG A 10 -5.56 6.98 -17.58
N ALA A 11 -5.31 5.92 -16.81
CA ALA A 11 -5.42 5.96 -15.37
C ALA A 11 -4.38 6.90 -14.77
N ASP A 12 -3.14 6.87 -15.26
CA ASP A 12 -2.08 7.76 -14.81
C ASP A 12 -2.40 9.22 -15.11
N LYS A 13 -2.87 9.51 -16.31
CA LYS A 13 -3.27 10.87 -16.71
C LYS A 13 -4.49 11.33 -15.91
N ALA A 14 -5.45 10.45 -15.70
CA ALA A 14 -6.62 10.76 -14.88
C ALA A 14 -6.20 11.05 -13.44
N ALA A 15 -5.27 10.27 -12.89
CA ALA A 15 -4.77 10.48 -11.54
C ALA A 15 -4.06 11.83 -11.41
N GLU A 16 -3.23 12.20 -12.38
CA GLU A 16 -2.56 13.50 -12.39
C GLU A 16 -3.57 14.66 -12.46
N ALA A 17 -4.57 14.52 -13.33
CA ALA A 17 -5.63 15.52 -13.46
C ALA A 17 -6.43 15.65 -12.16
N LEU A 18 -6.73 14.53 -11.52
CA LEU A 18 -7.49 14.51 -10.27
C LEU A 18 -6.72 15.20 -9.14
N VAL A 19 -5.42 14.97 -9.03
CA VAL A 19 -4.59 15.63 -8.03
C VAL A 19 -4.65 17.14 -8.18
N SER A 20 -4.73 17.65 -9.42
CA SER A 20 -4.80 19.08 -9.68
C SER A 20 -6.18 19.69 -9.42
N MET A 21 -7.23 18.87 -9.34
CA MET A 21 -8.62 19.34 -9.16
C MET A 21 -9.03 19.58 -7.70
N GLY A 22 -8.26 19.09 -6.75
CA GLY A 22 -8.51 19.36 -5.33
C GLY A 22 -9.63 18.53 -4.70
N GLY A 23 -10.59 19.17 -4.03
CA GLY A 23 -11.54 18.51 -3.12
C GLY A 23 -12.52 17.51 -3.73
N GLU A 24 -12.72 17.49 -5.07
CA GLU A 24 -13.59 16.52 -5.73
C GLU A 24 -12.88 15.20 -6.07
N VAL A 25 -11.57 15.16 -5.85
CA VAL A 25 -10.73 14.02 -6.24
C VAL A 25 -11.18 12.70 -5.62
N PRO A 26 -11.44 12.61 -4.30
CA PRO A 26 -11.82 11.32 -3.71
C PRO A 26 -13.09 10.73 -4.33
N ALA A 27 -14.10 11.56 -4.57
CA ALA A 27 -15.36 11.07 -5.16
C ALA A 27 -15.15 10.54 -6.58
N LYS A 28 -14.38 11.26 -7.40
CA LYS A 28 -14.11 10.86 -8.77
C LYS A 28 -13.27 9.59 -8.84
N ALA A 29 -12.24 9.49 -8.01
CA ALA A 29 -11.38 8.31 -7.97
C ALA A 29 -12.17 7.08 -7.54
N LEU A 30 -13.08 7.21 -6.56
CA LEU A 30 -13.94 6.12 -6.13
C LEU A 30 -14.90 5.67 -7.24
N GLU A 31 -15.45 6.61 -8.02
CA GLU A 31 -16.28 6.29 -9.19
C GLU A 31 -15.53 5.45 -10.22
N LEU A 32 -14.26 5.78 -10.46
CA LEU A 32 -13.45 5.13 -11.49
C LEU A 32 -12.91 3.77 -11.03
N TYR A 33 -12.85 3.55 -9.72
CA TYR A 33 -12.15 2.40 -9.15
C TYR A 33 -12.72 1.06 -9.60
N ASP A 34 -14.04 0.88 -9.53
CA ASP A 34 -14.67 -0.42 -9.79
C ASP A 34 -14.49 -0.88 -11.23
N GLY A 35 -14.45 0.04 -12.18
CA GLY A 35 -14.27 -0.29 -13.59
C GLY A 35 -12.84 -0.33 -14.07
N ALA A 36 -11.87 -0.07 -13.19
CA ALA A 36 -10.46 0.03 -13.56
C ALA A 36 -9.76 -1.34 -13.50
N SER A 37 -8.65 -1.48 -14.26
CA SER A 37 -7.78 -2.65 -14.16
C SER A 37 -7.11 -2.67 -12.78
N ASP A 38 -6.51 -3.82 -12.41
CA ASP A 38 -5.83 -3.94 -11.12
C ASP A 38 -4.71 -2.90 -10.97
N ASP A 39 -3.91 -2.70 -12.02
CA ASP A 39 -2.84 -1.70 -11.98
C ASP A 39 -3.40 -0.28 -11.86
N ALA A 40 -4.48 0.01 -12.59
CA ALA A 40 -5.14 1.31 -12.49
C ALA A 40 -5.77 1.52 -11.11
N GLN A 41 -6.31 0.47 -10.51
CA GLN A 41 -6.85 0.53 -9.16
C GLN A 41 -5.76 0.89 -8.15
N GLU A 42 -4.57 0.30 -8.27
CA GLU A 42 -3.44 0.63 -7.40
C GLU A 42 -3.05 2.11 -7.53
N THR A 43 -3.02 2.63 -8.74
CA THR A 43 -2.74 4.05 -8.99
C THR A 43 -3.81 4.93 -8.34
N LEU A 44 -5.09 4.56 -8.51
CA LEU A 44 -6.19 5.31 -7.91
C LEU A 44 -6.14 5.28 -6.38
N LEU A 45 -5.78 4.14 -5.80
CA LEU A 45 -5.62 4.04 -4.35
C LEU A 45 -4.48 4.92 -3.84
N ASP A 46 -3.37 4.99 -4.57
CA ASP A 46 -2.27 5.88 -4.21
C ASP A 46 -2.71 7.34 -4.22
N VAL A 47 -3.48 7.75 -5.22
CA VAL A 47 -4.05 9.10 -5.27
C VAL A 47 -4.98 9.34 -4.09
N LEU A 48 -5.90 8.39 -3.82
CA LEU A 48 -6.85 8.49 -2.72
C LEU A 48 -6.16 8.64 -1.36
N CYS A 49 -5.02 8.01 -1.17
CA CYS A 49 -4.27 8.07 0.09
C CYS A 49 -3.67 9.45 0.37
N ASN A 50 -3.63 10.34 -0.62
CA ASN A 50 -3.24 11.74 -0.41
C ASN A 50 -4.37 12.59 0.17
N PHE A 51 -5.58 12.02 0.29
CA PHE A 51 -6.76 12.70 0.83
C PHE A 51 -7.31 11.91 2.01
N PRO A 52 -6.59 11.92 3.16
CA PRO A 52 -7.02 11.16 4.34
C PRO A 52 -8.34 11.67 4.89
N GLY A 53 -9.06 10.81 5.60
CA GLY A 53 -10.35 11.14 6.19
C GLY A 53 -11.52 10.50 5.47
N ASN A 54 -11.29 9.82 4.32
CA ASN A 54 -12.33 9.07 3.64
C ASN A 54 -12.28 7.60 4.06
N GLY A 55 -13.29 7.16 4.84
CA GLY A 55 -13.33 5.79 5.35
C GLY A 55 -13.40 4.73 4.26
N LYS A 56 -13.98 5.07 3.10
CA LYS A 56 -14.05 4.13 1.97
C LYS A 56 -12.66 3.81 1.42
N THR A 57 -11.77 4.79 1.37
CA THR A 57 -10.39 4.57 0.94
C THR A 57 -9.69 3.54 1.84
N TYR A 58 -9.83 3.69 3.16
CA TYR A 58 -9.26 2.75 4.12
C TYR A 58 -9.78 1.33 3.87
N GLU A 59 -11.08 1.18 3.69
CA GLU A 59 -11.70 -0.13 3.44
C GLU A 59 -11.16 -0.79 2.18
N LEU A 60 -11.01 -0.03 1.09
CA LEU A 60 -10.49 -0.55 -0.18
C LEU A 60 -9.02 -0.99 -0.04
N VAL A 61 -8.20 -0.17 0.59
CA VAL A 61 -6.79 -0.50 0.78
C VAL A 61 -6.64 -1.72 1.70
N MET A 62 -7.41 -1.77 2.77
CA MET A 62 -7.35 -2.90 3.71
C MET A 62 -7.78 -4.20 3.04
N GLU A 63 -8.83 -4.17 2.22
CA GLU A 63 -9.27 -5.35 1.46
C GLU A 63 -8.15 -5.88 0.56
N ARG A 64 -7.50 -4.99 -0.19
CA ARG A 64 -6.40 -5.37 -1.09
C ARG A 64 -5.20 -5.86 -0.29
N PHE A 65 -4.88 -5.21 0.81
CA PHE A 65 -3.79 -5.62 1.70
C PHE A 65 -3.97 -7.05 2.20
N GLN A 66 -5.16 -7.40 2.60
CA GLN A 66 -5.45 -8.74 3.13
C GLN A 66 -5.51 -9.81 2.03
N ARG A 67 -5.91 -9.43 0.82
CA ARG A 67 -6.09 -10.35 -0.30
C ARG A 67 -4.81 -10.61 -1.09
N GLU A 68 -3.99 -9.57 -1.31
CA GLU A 68 -2.87 -9.65 -2.23
C GLU A 68 -1.52 -9.70 -1.51
N LYS A 69 -1.03 -10.91 -1.30
CA LYS A 69 0.23 -11.14 -0.60
C LYS A 69 1.46 -10.70 -1.39
N GLU A 70 1.37 -10.70 -2.73
CA GLU A 70 2.50 -10.34 -3.59
C GLU A 70 2.82 -8.85 -3.55
N HIS A 71 1.83 -8.00 -3.24
CA HIS A 71 1.99 -6.56 -3.18
C HIS A 71 1.84 -6.01 -1.77
N ILE A 72 2.14 -6.83 -0.78
CA ILE A 72 1.91 -6.48 0.62
C ILE A 72 2.65 -5.20 1.03
N ALA A 73 3.87 -5.01 0.55
CA ALA A 73 4.67 -3.82 0.87
C ALA A 73 4.02 -2.54 0.34
N PHE A 74 3.49 -2.59 -0.88
CA PHE A 74 2.81 -1.44 -1.48
C PHE A 74 1.58 -1.04 -0.67
N PHE A 75 0.71 -2.00 -0.35
CA PHE A 75 -0.51 -1.71 0.41
C PHE A 75 -0.20 -1.30 1.85
N ALA A 76 0.84 -1.87 2.46
CA ALA A 76 1.29 -1.44 3.77
C ALA A 76 1.72 0.03 3.76
N SER A 77 2.44 0.45 2.74
CA SER A 77 2.85 1.85 2.61
C SER A 77 1.65 2.78 2.48
N LEU A 78 0.61 2.36 1.75
CA LEU A 78 -0.63 3.13 1.64
C LEU A 78 -1.36 3.25 2.97
N LEU A 79 -1.41 2.16 3.75
CA LEU A 79 -2.02 2.19 5.07
C LEU A 79 -1.29 3.16 6.00
N GLY A 80 0.05 3.16 5.95
CA GLY A 80 0.85 4.12 6.70
C GLY A 80 0.56 5.57 6.31
N LYS A 81 0.39 5.80 5.03
CA LYS A 81 0.08 7.12 4.46
C LYS A 81 -1.29 7.64 4.89
N LEU A 82 -2.27 6.75 4.98
CA LEU A 82 -3.63 7.10 5.42
C LEU A 82 -3.68 7.56 6.88
N GLY A 83 -2.76 7.12 7.71
CA GLY A 83 -2.69 7.55 9.09
C GLY A 83 -3.77 6.98 9.99
N ASP A 84 -4.44 5.91 9.58
CA ASP A 84 -5.50 5.28 10.37
C ASP A 84 -4.91 4.16 11.24
N GLU A 85 -4.84 4.41 12.53
CA GLU A 85 -4.24 3.47 13.49
C GLU A 85 -4.98 2.15 13.61
N ARG A 86 -6.22 2.05 13.11
CA ARG A 86 -6.96 0.79 13.08
C ARG A 86 -6.25 -0.28 12.25
N ALA A 87 -5.33 0.12 11.37
CA ALA A 87 -4.56 -0.81 10.55
C ALA A 87 -3.46 -1.53 11.32
N ILE A 88 -3.05 -1.03 12.48
CA ILE A 88 -1.91 -1.59 13.23
C ILE A 88 -2.06 -3.08 13.52
N PRO A 89 -3.21 -3.59 14.01
CA PRO A 89 -3.34 -5.04 14.26
C PRO A 89 -3.14 -5.91 13.01
N ALA A 90 -3.66 -5.48 11.86
CA ALA A 90 -3.51 -6.22 10.60
C ALA A 90 -2.06 -6.21 10.12
N LEU A 91 -1.40 -5.06 10.23
CA LEU A 91 0.01 -4.94 9.87
C LEU A 91 0.89 -5.81 10.78
N THR A 92 0.62 -5.81 12.07
CA THR A 92 1.35 -6.62 13.04
C THR A 92 1.21 -8.12 12.75
N ARG A 93 -0.01 -8.56 12.42
CA ARG A 93 -0.26 -9.95 12.05
C ARG A 93 0.51 -10.34 10.80
N ALA A 94 0.53 -9.47 9.81
CA ALA A 94 1.26 -9.74 8.57
C ALA A 94 2.76 -9.90 8.81
N MET A 95 3.33 -9.11 9.72
CA MET A 95 4.75 -9.23 10.09
C MET A 95 5.10 -10.57 10.72
N GLN A 96 4.12 -11.21 11.35
CA GLN A 96 4.32 -12.48 12.05
C GLN A 96 4.06 -13.69 11.18
N GLU A 97 3.59 -13.51 9.95
CA GLU A 97 3.30 -14.62 9.04
C GLU A 97 4.59 -15.33 8.62
N ASN A 98 4.49 -16.66 8.46
CA ASN A 98 5.58 -17.46 7.94
C ASN A 98 5.80 -17.16 6.46
N GLY A 99 7.06 -17.14 6.03
CA GLY A 99 7.39 -16.93 4.64
C GLY A 99 7.48 -15.47 4.20
N ILE A 100 7.24 -14.51 5.09
CA ILE A 100 7.44 -13.10 4.77
C ILE A 100 8.94 -12.84 4.54
N ASN A 101 9.28 -12.07 3.51
CA ASN A 101 10.65 -11.70 3.26
C ASN A 101 11.04 -10.43 4.03
N TYR A 102 12.33 -10.14 4.06
CA TYR A 102 12.86 -9.03 4.86
C TYR A 102 12.39 -7.66 4.34
N LEU A 103 12.28 -7.48 3.04
CA LEU A 103 11.78 -6.22 2.46
C LEU A 103 10.36 -5.93 2.88
N ASP A 104 9.48 -6.93 2.79
CA ASP A 104 8.10 -6.79 3.21
C ASP A 104 8.02 -6.51 4.72
N TYR A 105 8.85 -7.19 5.50
CA TYR A 105 8.94 -6.95 6.94
C TYR A 105 9.27 -5.49 7.25
N ILE A 106 10.26 -4.92 6.57
CA ILE A 106 10.67 -3.52 6.78
C ILE A 106 9.52 -2.58 6.45
N GLU A 107 8.82 -2.81 5.33
CA GLU A 107 7.70 -1.95 4.92
C GLU A 107 6.54 -2.01 5.91
N LEU A 108 6.24 -3.20 6.43
CA LEU A 108 5.22 -3.36 7.46
C LEU A 108 5.63 -2.63 8.75
N ARG A 109 6.88 -2.77 9.15
CA ARG A 109 7.40 -2.07 10.34
C ARG A 109 7.29 -0.56 10.17
N ASN A 110 7.70 -0.05 9.01
CA ASN A 110 7.64 1.39 8.74
C ASN A 110 6.20 1.89 8.78
N ALA A 111 5.25 1.13 8.26
CA ALA A 111 3.83 1.49 8.30
C ALA A 111 3.31 1.55 9.73
N ILE A 112 3.65 0.57 10.55
CA ILE A 112 3.25 0.55 11.97
C ILE A 112 3.81 1.78 12.70
N GLU A 113 5.08 2.09 12.50
CA GLU A 113 5.72 3.25 13.12
C GLU A 113 5.09 4.56 12.63
N ALA A 114 4.79 4.66 11.35
CA ALA A 114 4.12 5.83 10.78
C ALA A 114 2.73 6.06 11.40
N LEU A 115 2.07 4.99 11.83
CA LEU A 115 0.76 5.06 12.49
C LEU A 115 0.86 5.30 14.01
N GLY A 116 2.09 5.41 14.53
CA GLY A 116 2.32 5.64 15.95
C GLY A 116 2.34 4.37 16.80
N GLY A 117 2.37 3.20 16.18
CA GLY A 117 2.45 1.94 16.89
C GLY A 117 3.88 1.49 17.13
N ASP A 118 4.03 0.48 17.97
CA ASP A 118 5.31 -0.16 18.24
C ASP A 118 5.40 -1.45 17.45
N ALA A 119 6.41 -1.57 16.59
CA ALA A 119 6.63 -2.78 15.83
C ALA A 119 7.14 -3.90 16.76
N PRO A 120 6.75 -5.16 16.51
CA PRO A 120 7.29 -6.29 17.26
C PRO A 120 8.82 -6.40 17.14
N ALA A 121 9.42 -7.16 18.05
CA ALA A 121 10.86 -7.41 18.02
C ALA A 121 11.28 -8.00 16.67
N GLU A 122 12.47 -7.64 16.23
CA GLU A 122 13.00 -8.09 14.95
C GLU A 122 13.12 -9.60 14.89
N ARG A 123 12.70 -10.18 13.75
CA ARG A 123 12.80 -11.60 13.49
C ARG A 123 14.16 -11.93 12.87
N ASP A 124 14.52 -13.20 12.94
CA ASP A 124 15.71 -13.69 12.27
C ASP A 124 15.42 -13.94 10.79
N PHE A 125 16.07 -13.16 9.93
CA PHE A 125 15.96 -13.28 8.48
C PHE A 125 17.21 -13.88 7.84
N SER A 126 17.99 -14.63 8.60
CA SER A 126 19.15 -15.34 8.05
C SER A 126 18.74 -16.21 6.86
N GLY A 127 19.47 -16.09 5.76
CA GLY A 127 19.13 -16.75 4.50
C GLY A 127 18.36 -15.87 3.52
N ASP A 128 17.78 -14.77 3.98
CA ASP A 128 17.16 -13.81 3.07
C ASP A 128 18.26 -13.01 2.35
N PRO A 129 18.29 -13.01 1.01
CA PRO A 129 19.37 -12.36 0.26
C PRO A 129 19.54 -10.89 0.56
N TYR A 130 18.44 -10.16 0.75
CA TYR A 130 18.50 -8.74 1.04
C TYR A 130 19.05 -8.49 2.44
N TYR A 131 18.58 -9.25 3.42
CA TYR A 131 19.05 -9.16 4.80
C TYR A 131 20.56 -9.44 4.89
N GLU A 132 21.00 -10.52 4.24
CA GLU A 132 22.41 -10.90 4.21
C GLU A 132 23.28 -9.82 3.56
N SER A 133 22.79 -9.21 2.49
CA SER A 133 23.48 -8.11 1.80
C SER A 133 23.68 -6.91 2.73
N LEU A 134 22.64 -6.51 3.47
CA LEU A 134 22.74 -5.41 4.41
C LEU A 134 23.69 -5.72 5.57
N SER A 135 23.66 -6.94 6.08
CA SER A 135 24.56 -7.35 7.16
C SER A 135 26.02 -7.27 6.77
N ARG A 136 26.35 -7.58 5.51
CA ARG A 136 27.73 -7.50 5.00
C ARG A 136 28.19 -6.05 4.83
N MET A 137 27.27 -5.12 4.68
CA MET A 137 27.61 -3.71 4.52
C MET A 137 27.91 -3.02 5.84
N GLN A 138 27.60 -3.66 6.94
CA GLN A 138 27.90 -3.19 8.28
C GLN A 138 29.22 -3.78 8.76
#